data_2ca0f564d5101e9fdad4c9133c63ba4d
#
_entry.id   2ca0f564d5101e9fdad4c9133c63ba4d
#
_cell.length_a   1.000
_cell.length_b   1.000
_cell.length_c   1.000
_cell.angle_alpha   90.00
_cell.angle_beta   90.00
_cell.angle_gamma   90.00
#
_symmetry.space_group_name_H-M   'P 1'
#
loop_
_entity.id
_entity.type
_entity.pdbx_description
1 polymer ?
#
loop_
_entity_poly.entity_id
_entity_poly.type
_entity_poly.pdbx_seq_one_letter_code
_entity_poly.pdbx_strand_id
1 'polypeptide(L)'
;MSDINFASKFSNEFVGANWDQESPSIKLGDTFTGRNQNEHIGEWTAKCTIDALQLGRLFGWCTGDISSPGARWRYELFDLGGTVRVRHRVILGPGNSGLTRIIAENPKEESKIIRNRLYALRQNMEMVLDGMKSSLED
;
A
#
# COMPACT_ATOMS: atom_id res chain seq x y z
N MET A 1 -0.93 -8.52 -9.68
CA MET A 1 -0.28 -7.47 -8.90
C MET A 1 -0.47 -6.08 -9.47
N SER A 2 -0.41 -5.93 -10.77
CA SER A 2 -0.64 -4.63 -11.41
C SER A 2 -2.11 -4.21 -11.51
N ASP A 3 -3.05 -5.08 -11.14
CA ASP A 3 -4.44 -4.68 -10.90
C ASP A 3 -4.51 -3.99 -9.53
N ILE A 4 -4.59 -2.66 -9.55
CA ILE A 4 -4.57 -1.87 -8.32
C ILE A 4 -5.78 -2.10 -7.41
N ASN A 5 -6.83 -2.75 -7.91
CA ASN A 5 -8.02 -3.06 -7.12
C ASN A 5 -8.02 -4.50 -6.56
N PHE A 6 -7.05 -5.32 -6.93
CA PHE A 6 -7.05 -6.73 -6.50
C PHE A 6 -7.01 -6.84 -4.96
N ALA A 7 -6.16 -6.06 -4.31
CA ALA A 7 -6.02 -6.08 -2.87
C ALA A 7 -7.29 -5.64 -2.12
N SER A 8 -8.15 -4.82 -2.75
CA SER A 8 -9.35 -4.31 -2.09
C SER A 8 -10.34 -5.42 -1.73
N LYS A 9 -10.27 -6.55 -2.42
CA LYS A 9 -11.13 -7.72 -2.15
C LYS A 9 -10.81 -8.39 -0.82
N PHE A 10 -9.61 -8.18 -0.29
CA PHE A 10 -9.08 -8.88 0.89
C PHE A 10 -8.70 -7.95 2.02
N SER A 11 -8.57 -6.66 1.75
CA SER A 11 -8.17 -5.65 2.73
C SER A 11 -9.35 -5.26 3.63
N ASN A 12 -9.05 -4.98 4.89
CA ASN A 12 -10.03 -4.39 5.81
C ASN A 12 -9.95 -2.87 5.85
N GLU A 13 -9.07 -2.26 5.07
CA GLU A 13 -8.83 -0.82 5.05
C GLU A 13 -8.94 -0.24 3.63
N PHE A 14 -8.25 -0.83 2.67
CA PHE A 14 -8.25 -0.39 1.27
C PHE A 14 -9.55 -0.82 0.58
N VAL A 15 -10.31 0.14 0.04
CA VAL A 15 -11.61 -0.14 -0.58
C VAL A 15 -11.62 0.01 -2.10
N GLY A 16 -10.57 0.51 -2.70
CA GLY A 16 -10.45 0.59 -4.16
C GLY A 16 -9.63 1.78 -4.61
N ALA A 17 -9.30 1.80 -5.88
CA ALA A 17 -8.51 2.87 -6.50
C ALA A 17 -8.91 3.08 -7.94
N ASN A 18 -8.60 4.28 -8.44
CA ASN A 18 -8.80 4.65 -9.84
C ASN A 18 -7.54 5.30 -10.38
N TRP A 19 -7.14 4.91 -11.59
CA TRP A 19 -6.05 5.58 -12.30
C TRP A 19 -6.45 7.02 -12.62
N ASP A 20 -5.51 7.95 -12.45
CA ASP A 20 -5.74 9.38 -12.73
C ASP A 20 -5.61 9.72 -14.21
N GLN A 21 -5.01 8.83 -14.99
CA GLN A 21 -4.84 8.99 -16.44
C GLN A 21 -5.30 7.72 -17.16
N GLU A 22 -5.73 7.88 -18.42
CA GLU A 22 -5.99 6.75 -19.29
C GLU A 22 -4.68 6.35 -19.97
N SER A 23 -4.31 5.08 -19.83
CA SER A 23 -3.10 4.56 -20.44
C SER A 23 -3.29 3.08 -20.73
N PRO A 24 -2.85 2.58 -21.90
CA PRO A 24 -2.96 1.15 -22.21
C PRO A 24 -2.00 0.29 -21.40
N SER A 25 -0.99 0.89 -20.78
CA SER A 25 -0.01 0.17 -19.95
C SER A 25 0.48 1.05 -18.82
N ILE A 26 0.84 0.41 -17.71
CA ILE A 26 1.36 1.08 -16.51
C ILE A 26 2.81 1.49 -16.76
N LYS A 27 3.18 2.70 -16.33
CA LYS A 27 4.54 3.25 -16.45
C LYS A 27 4.98 3.86 -15.14
N LEU A 28 6.29 3.97 -14.95
CA LEU A 28 6.85 4.77 -13.86
C LEU A 28 6.33 6.20 -13.98
N GLY A 29 5.93 6.78 -12.87
CA GLY A 29 5.37 8.12 -12.82
C GLY A 29 3.86 8.20 -12.96
N ASP A 30 3.20 7.14 -13.41
CA ASP A 30 1.73 7.09 -13.46
C ASP A 30 1.17 7.21 -12.05
N THR A 31 0.01 7.86 -11.95
CA THR A 31 -0.62 8.12 -10.65
C THR A 31 -2.00 7.48 -10.55
N PHE A 32 -2.38 7.14 -9.35
CA PHE A 32 -3.74 6.70 -9.04
C PHE A 32 -4.18 7.27 -7.68
N THR A 33 -5.48 7.28 -7.47
CA THR A 33 -6.06 7.72 -6.20
C THR A 33 -6.65 6.50 -5.50
N GLY A 34 -6.13 6.20 -4.32
CA GLY A 34 -6.62 5.12 -3.48
C GLY A 34 -7.63 5.61 -2.47
N ARG A 35 -8.67 4.82 -2.21
CA ARG A 35 -9.68 5.08 -1.21
C ARG A 35 -9.55 4.08 -0.08
N ASN A 36 -9.57 4.58 1.14
CA ASN A 36 -9.38 3.80 2.35
C ASN A 36 -10.40 4.17 3.41
N GLN A 37 -10.63 3.28 4.36
CA GLN A 37 -11.47 3.55 5.52
C GLN A 37 -11.03 2.68 6.70
N ASN A 38 -11.16 3.21 7.92
CA ASN A 38 -11.09 2.41 9.13
C ASN A 38 -11.88 3.10 10.25
N GLU A 39 -12.09 2.39 11.36
CA GLU A 39 -12.91 2.87 12.47
C GLU A 39 -12.33 4.09 13.18
N HIS A 40 -11.01 4.21 13.22
CA HIS A 40 -10.32 5.25 13.97
C HIS A 40 -10.10 6.54 13.17
N ILE A 41 -9.83 6.40 11.87
CA ILE A 41 -9.48 7.52 10.99
C ILE A 41 -10.69 7.98 10.17
N GLY A 42 -11.64 7.06 9.88
CA GLY A 42 -12.75 7.30 8.96
C GLY A 42 -12.36 7.00 7.53
N GLU A 43 -12.89 7.75 6.59
CA GLU A 43 -12.60 7.60 5.18
C GLU A 43 -11.52 8.60 4.75
N TRP A 44 -10.57 8.14 3.91
CA TRP A 44 -9.58 9.05 3.32
C TRP A 44 -9.15 8.57 1.95
N THR A 45 -8.59 9.50 1.18
CA THR A 45 -7.99 9.21 -0.13
C THR A 45 -6.49 9.48 -0.07
N ALA A 46 -5.75 8.75 -0.88
CA ALA A 46 -4.30 8.94 -1.01
C ALA A 46 -3.94 9.00 -2.49
N LYS A 47 -3.20 10.03 -2.87
CA LYS A 47 -2.60 10.10 -4.20
C LYS A 47 -1.34 9.26 -4.20
N CYS A 48 -1.24 8.34 -5.14
CA CYS A 48 -0.14 7.39 -5.24
C CYS A 48 0.54 7.54 -6.60
N THR A 49 1.87 7.45 -6.59
CA THR A 49 2.69 7.52 -7.80
C THR A 49 3.49 6.25 -7.94
N ILE A 50 3.45 5.61 -9.12
CA ILE A 50 4.24 4.42 -9.39
C ILE A 50 5.72 4.81 -9.44
N ASP A 51 6.50 4.32 -8.49
CA ASP A 51 7.92 4.64 -8.35
C ASP A 51 8.84 3.44 -8.49
N ALA A 52 8.28 2.24 -8.66
CA ALA A 52 9.04 1.02 -8.90
C ALA A 52 8.22 0.08 -9.78
N LEU A 53 8.80 -0.37 -10.89
CA LEU A 53 8.08 -1.22 -11.81
C LEU A 53 9.05 -2.09 -12.62
N GLN A 54 8.89 -3.41 -12.51
CA GLN A 54 9.51 -4.41 -13.37
C GLN A 54 8.48 -5.49 -13.62
N LEU A 55 8.07 -5.69 -14.85
CA LEU A 55 7.02 -6.66 -15.21
C LEU A 55 7.33 -8.05 -14.62
N GLY A 56 6.35 -8.59 -13.89
CA GLY A 56 6.46 -9.91 -13.28
C GLY A 56 7.35 -10.00 -12.05
N ARG A 57 7.95 -8.91 -11.59
CA ARG A 57 8.90 -8.95 -10.45
C ARG A 57 8.66 -7.91 -9.39
N LEU A 58 8.29 -6.70 -9.79
CA LEU A 58 8.24 -5.57 -8.85
C LEU A 58 7.12 -4.62 -9.26
N PHE A 59 6.30 -4.28 -8.29
CA PHE A 59 5.27 -3.25 -8.43
C PHE A 59 5.24 -2.43 -7.15
N GLY A 60 5.47 -1.13 -7.28
CA GLY A 60 5.51 -0.28 -6.12
C GLY A 60 5.05 1.14 -6.38
N TRP A 61 4.61 1.78 -5.32
CA TRP A 61 4.17 3.16 -5.37
C TRP A 61 4.52 3.87 -4.07
N CYS A 62 4.52 5.20 -4.12
CA CYS A 62 4.61 6.02 -2.94
C CYS A 62 3.34 6.87 -2.80
N THR A 63 3.01 7.23 -1.58
CA THR A 63 1.86 8.09 -1.28
C THR A 63 2.33 9.50 -0.98
N GLY A 64 1.56 10.49 -1.46
CA GLY A 64 1.87 11.90 -1.24
C GLY A 64 2.98 12.42 -2.15
N ASP A 65 3.82 13.29 -1.62
CA ASP A 65 4.92 13.92 -2.35
C ASP A 65 6.01 12.90 -2.65
N ILE A 66 6.36 12.72 -3.93
CA ILE A 66 7.35 11.75 -4.37
C ILE A 66 8.75 12.03 -3.79
N SER A 67 9.06 13.30 -3.52
CA SER A 67 10.36 13.67 -2.93
C SER A 67 10.44 13.40 -1.43
N SER A 68 9.30 13.33 -0.76
CA SER A 68 9.21 13.04 0.67
C SER A 68 7.88 12.32 0.96
N PRO A 69 7.76 11.05 0.58
CA PRO A 69 6.48 10.34 0.66
C PRO A 69 6.07 10.03 2.10
N GLY A 70 4.75 9.95 2.32
CA GLY A 70 4.21 9.49 3.58
C GLY A 70 4.42 8.01 3.78
N ALA A 71 4.40 7.23 2.69
CA ALA A 71 4.68 5.80 2.71
C ALA A 71 5.16 5.34 1.35
N ARG A 72 5.92 4.25 1.36
CA ARG A 72 6.33 3.53 0.15
C ARG A 72 5.87 2.10 0.28
N TRP A 73 5.20 1.61 -0.76
CA TRP A 73 4.63 0.28 -0.82
C TRP A 73 5.28 -0.52 -1.94
N ARG A 74 5.54 -1.82 -1.70
CA ARG A 74 6.18 -2.70 -2.67
C ARG A 74 5.53 -4.06 -2.65
N TYR A 75 5.26 -4.60 -3.85
CA TYR A 75 5.06 -6.03 -4.09
C TYR A 75 6.27 -6.54 -4.85
N GLU A 76 6.93 -7.54 -4.31
CA GLU A 76 8.08 -8.18 -4.94
C GLU A 76 7.79 -9.65 -5.17
N LEU A 77 8.12 -10.13 -6.37
CA LEU A 77 7.91 -11.51 -6.77
C LEU A 77 9.25 -12.20 -6.97
N PHE A 78 9.41 -13.38 -6.35
CA PHE A 78 10.62 -14.19 -6.45
C PHE A 78 10.26 -15.52 -7.07
N ASP A 79 10.89 -15.87 -8.21
CA ASP A 79 10.73 -17.14 -8.86
C ASP A 79 11.60 -18.18 -8.15
N LEU A 80 10.96 -19.22 -7.58
CA LEU A 80 11.62 -20.29 -6.85
C LEU A 80 11.65 -21.60 -7.64
N GLY A 81 11.42 -21.55 -8.96
CA GLY A 81 11.46 -22.74 -9.81
C GLY A 81 10.24 -23.63 -9.64
N GLY A 82 9.07 -23.18 -10.03
CA GLY A 82 7.80 -23.92 -9.91
C GLY A 82 6.83 -23.28 -8.92
N THR A 83 7.33 -22.45 -8.02
CA THR A 83 6.52 -21.63 -7.13
C THR A 83 7.01 -20.18 -7.16
N VAL A 84 6.14 -19.27 -6.73
CA VAL A 84 6.48 -17.85 -6.66
C VAL A 84 6.28 -17.37 -5.22
N ARG A 85 7.29 -16.68 -4.68
CA ARG A 85 7.18 -16.01 -3.40
C ARG A 85 6.77 -14.56 -3.64
N VAL A 86 5.76 -14.11 -2.91
CA VAL A 86 5.32 -12.72 -2.92
C VAL A 86 5.71 -12.07 -1.60
N ARG A 87 6.42 -10.95 -1.68
CA ARG A 87 6.70 -10.12 -0.51
C ARG A 87 5.98 -8.79 -0.65
N HIS A 88 5.19 -8.44 0.37
CA HIS A 88 4.52 -7.17 0.47
C HIS A 88 5.20 -6.35 1.56
N ARG A 89 5.65 -5.15 1.23
CA ARG A 89 6.46 -4.33 2.12
C ARG A 89 5.96 -2.89 2.14
N VAL A 90 5.99 -2.27 3.31
CA VAL A 90 5.69 -0.84 3.49
C VAL A 90 6.79 -0.19 4.30
N ILE A 91 7.15 1.04 3.93
CA ILE A 91 8.08 1.90 4.67
C ILE A 91 7.33 3.20 4.92
N LEU A 92 7.16 3.56 6.20
CA LEU A 92 6.48 4.80 6.60
C LEU A 92 7.46 5.97 6.61
N GLY A 93 6.99 7.13 6.16
CA GLY A 93 7.76 8.37 6.11
C GLY A 93 8.77 8.40 4.98
N PRO A 94 9.62 9.45 4.97
CA PRO A 94 9.77 10.52 5.98
C PRO A 94 8.74 11.65 5.87
N GLY A 95 7.90 11.65 4.85
CA GLY A 95 6.93 12.73 4.62
C GLY A 95 5.71 12.65 5.52
N ASN A 96 4.86 13.66 5.40
CA ASN A 96 3.64 13.78 6.17
C ASN A 96 2.58 12.75 5.72
N SER A 97 1.80 12.28 6.68
CA SER A 97 0.67 11.37 6.46
C SER A 97 -0.40 11.64 7.53
N GLY A 98 -1.50 10.90 7.49
CA GLY A 98 -2.48 10.96 8.57
C GLY A 98 -1.89 10.61 9.92
N LEU A 99 -0.92 9.71 9.95
CA LEU A 99 -0.20 9.33 11.17
C LEU A 99 0.57 10.52 11.77
N THR A 100 1.22 11.31 10.94
CA THR A 100 1.96 12.51 11.36
C THR A 100 1.05 13.49 12.09
N ARG A 101 -0.17 13.69 11.59
CA ARG A 101 -1.16 14.55 12.23
C ARG A 101 -1.54 14.04 13.61
N ILE A 102 -1.81 12.74 13.73
CA ILE A 102 -2.18 12.12 15.00
C ILE A 102 -1.04 12.26 16.01
N ILE A 103 0.19 12.06 15.60
CA ILE A 103 1.38 12.23 16.44
C ILE A 103 1.52 13.69 16.90
N ALA A 104 1.31 14.64 16.00
CA ALA A 104 1.39 16.06 16.32
C ALA A 104 0.37 16.47 17.38
N GLU A 105 -0.81 15.86 17.38
CA GLU A 105 -1.85 16.08 18.41
C GLU A 105 -1.54 15.39 19.74
N ASN A 106 -0.71 14.32 19.70
CA ASN A 106 -0.39 13.50 20.87
C ASN A 106 1.10 13.13 20.89
N PRO A 107 2.02 14.11 21.00
CA PRO A 107 3.45 13.84 20.82
C PRO A 107 4.06 12.89 21.88
N LYS A 108 3.48 12.83 23.07
CA LYS A 108 3.94 11.91 24.12
C LYS A 108 3.62 10.45 23.81
N GLU A 109 2.67 10.19 22.94
CA GLU A 109 2.21 8.86 22.54
C GLU A 109 2.82 8.38 21.22
N GLU A 110 3.81 9.09 20.68
CA GLU A 110 4.37 8.82 19.35
C GLU A 110 4.77 7.35 19.15
N SER A 111 5.57 6.79 20.07
CA SER A 111 6.03 5.41 19.96
C SER A 111 4.87 4.40 19.95
N LYS A 112 3.87 4.64 20.76
CA LYS A 112 2.68 3.80 20.85
C LYS A 112 1.83 3.90 19.58
N ILE A 113 1.66 5.12 19.08
CA ILE A 113 0.89 5.38 17.85
C ILE A 113 1.54 4.67 16.67
N ILE A 114 2.86 4.80 16.51
CA ILE A 114 3.61 4.16 15.43
C ILE A 114 3.50 2.63 15.55
N ARG A 115 3.73 2.09 16.74
CA ARG A 115 3.67 0.64 16.97
C ARG A 115 2.29 0.07 16.65
N ASN A 116 1.24 0.74 17.10
CA ASN A 116 -0.13 0.31 16.85
C ASN A 116 -0.46 0.34 15.34
N ARG A 117 0.01 1.37 14.64
CA ARG A 117 -0.20 1.49 13.19
C ARG A 117 0.56 0.40 12.44
N LEU A 118 1.80 0.13 12.78
CA LEU A 118 2.59 -0.93 12.17
C LEU A 118 1.97 -2.30 12.39
N TYR A 119 1.45 -2.54 13.58
CA TYR A 119 0.74 -3.79 13.89
C TYR A 119 -0.51 -3.96 13.02
N ALA A 120 -1.32 -2.90 12.93
CA ALA A 120 -2.54 -2.92 12.12
C ALA A 120 -2.23 -3.12 10.63
N LEU A 121 -1.19 -2.45 10.12
CA LEU A 121 -0.74 -2.63 8.73
C LEU A 121 -0.28 -4.06 8.49
N ARG A 122 0.50 -4.63 9.39
CA ARG A 122 0.97 -6.01 9.26
C ARG A 122 -0.18 -7.00 9.17
N GLN A 123 -1.16 -6.87 10.07
CA GLN A 123 -2.32 -7.74 10.06
C GLN A 123 -3.10 -7.64 8.75
N ASN A 124 -3.31 -6.42 8.26
CA ASN A 124 -4.00 -6.21 7.00
C ASN A 124 -3.21 -6.76 5.81
N MET A 125 -1.90 -6.56 5.80
CA MET A 125 -1.02 -7.07 4.74
C MET A 125 -1.03 -8.61 4.70
N GLU A 126 -0.99 -9.27 5.85
CA GLU A 126 -1.10 -10.73 5.95
C GLU A 126 -2.45 -11.23 5.42
N MET A 127 -3.53 -10.55 5.78
CA MET A 127 -4.88 -10.87 5.30
C MET A 127 -4.97 -10.74 3.77
N VAL A 128 -4.40 -9.69 3.21
CA VAL A 128 -4.38 -9.46 1.77
C VAL A 128 -3.59 -10.57 1.06
N LEU A 129 -2.39 -10.90 1.54
CA LEU A 129 -1.56 -11.95 0.95
C LEU A 129 -2.22 -13.33 1.03
N ASP A 130 -2.84 -13.66 2.16
CA ASP A 130 -3.55 -14.93 2.33
C ASP A 130 -4.74 -15.03 1.37
N GLY A 131 -5.48 -13.93 1.22
CA GLY A 131 -6.60 -13.87 0.29
C GLY A 131 -6.16 -14.00 -1.16
N MET A 132 -5.09 -13.32 -1.55
CA MET A 132 -4.52 -13.43 -2.89
C MET A 132 -4.05 -14.85 -3.18
N LYS A 133 -3.35 -15.47 -2.22
CA LYS A 133 -2.86 -16.84 -2.35
C LYS A 133 -4.02 -17.81 -2.58
N SER A 134 -5.02 -17.75 -1.73
CA SER A 134 -6.20 -18.62 -1.86
C SER A 134 -6.92 -18.42 -3.20
N SER A 135 -7.06 -17.18 -3.65
CA SER A 135 -7.71 -16.85 -4.91
C SER A 135 -6.97 -17.37 -6.12
N LEU A 136 -5.62 -17.35 -6.08
CA LEU A 136 -4.77 -17.73 -7.22
C LEU A 136 -4.47 -19.23 -7.27
N GLU A 137 -4.56 -19.93 -6.14
CA GLU A 137 -4.33 -21.38 -6.05
C GLU A 137 -5.58 -22.24 -6.30
N ASP A 138 -6.75 -21.61 -6.32
CA ASP A 138 -8.03 -22.32 -6.54
C ASP A 138 -8.27 -22.68 -8.02
#